data_744e2e464312a869a1542bcb80bb3854
#
_entry.id   744e2e464312a869a1542bcb80bb3854
#
_cell.length_a   1.000
_cell.length_b   1.000
_cell.length_c   1.000
_cell.angle_alpha   90.00
_cell.angle_beta   90.00
_cell.angle_gamma   90.00
#
_symmetry.space_group_name_H-M   'P 1'
#
loop_
_entity.id
_entity.type
_entity.pdbx_description
1 polymer ?
#
loop_
_entity_poly.entity_id
_entity_poly.type
_entity_poly.pdbx_seq_one_letter_code
_entity_poly.pdbx_strand_id
1 'polypeptide(L)'
;MNSISANLNVMIKACEKASKILIRDFGELEKLQVSKKGPRDFVTNSDVKAEKIIIEELKKARPNYSIISEENGVENNKDTSNSWIIDPIDGTINFLHGIPHFAISIALKSDDEIICGLIFDPIKDEMFYAEKNNGAFFNNQRIRVSKKNNLDECLFAVGKLKNEPSFTYRRSGCAALDIAYVASGRLDGYAQSNLNLWDIACLLYTSPSPRDDQT
;
A
#
# COMPACT_ATOMS: atom_id res chain seq x y z
N MET A 1 23.41 3.25 -9.81
CA MET A 1 22.39 2.43 -9.13
C MET A 1 22.09 3.11 -7.80
N ASN A 2 20.88 3.61 -7.57
CA ASN A 2 20.51 4.10 -6.24
C ASN A 2 20.52 2.91 -5.29
N SER A 3 21.28 2.99 -4.22
CA SER A 3 21.31 1.92 -3.22
C SER A 3 19.99 1.95 -2.45
N ILE A 4 19.26 0.85 -2.51
CA ILE A 4 18.07 0.62 -1.67
C ILE A 4 18.51 0.58 -0.22
N SER A 5 17.81 1.29 0.67
CA SER A 5 18.13 1.30 2.10
C SER A 5 17.93 -0.08 2.74
N ALA A 6 18.58 -0.28 3.90
CA ALA A 6 18.40 -1.52 4.64
C ALA A 6 16.94 -1.74 5.07
N ASN A 7 16.19 -0.67 5.39
CA ASN A 7 14.79 -0.77 5.78
C ASN A 7 13.91 -1.15 4.59
N LEU A 8 14.07 -0.49 3.43
CA LEU A 8 13.33 -0.84 2.23
C LEU A 8 13.61 -2.28 1.77
N ASN A 9 14.86 -2.72 1.85
CA ASN A 9 15.21 -4.11 1.53
C ASN A 9 14.51 -5.14 2.44
N VAL A 10 14.31 -4.82 3.73
CA VAL A 10 13.55 -5.65 4.66
C VAL A 10 12.07 -5.68 4.28
N MET A 11 11.47 -4.52 3.91
CA MET A 11 10.08 -4.44 3.45
C MET A 11 9.86 -5.27 2.19
N ILE A 12 10.76 -5.18 1.19
CA ILE A 12 10.71 -5.97 -0.05
C ILE A 12 10.69 -7.47 0.28
N LYS A 13 11.62 -7.94 1.11
CA LYS A 13 11.67 -9.36 1.53
C LYS A 13 10.40 -9.81 2.24
N ALA A 14 9.82 -8.96 3.09
CA ALA A 14 8.59 -9.27 3.79
C ALA A 14 7.41 -9.41 2.79
N CYS A 15 7.28 -8.47 1.83
CA CYS A 15 6.27 -8.55 0.77
C CYS A 15 6.44 -9.79 -0.11
N GLU A 16 7.65 -10.09 -0.59
CA GLU A 16 7.93 -11.26 -1.42
C GLU A 16 7.60 -12.60 -0.73
N LYS A 17 7.75 -12.67 0.60
CA LYS A 17 7.36 -13.86 1.36
C LYS A 17 5.86 -13.96 1.54
N ALA A 18 5.20 -12.87 1.90
CA ALA A 18 3.76 -12.83 2.11
C ALA A 18 3.00 -13.05 0.79
N SER A 19 3.49 -12.51 -0.32
CA SER A 19 2.86 -12.64 -1.64
C SER A 19 2.68 -14.09 -2.09
N LYS A 20 3.59 -14.98 -1.73
CA LYS A 20 3.50 -16.42 -2.09
C LYS A 20 2.23 -17.07 -1.55
N ILE A 21 1.82 -16.71 -0.33
CA ILE A 21 0.58 -17.19 0.26
C ILE A 21 -0.62 -16.53 -0.42
N LEU A 22 -0.56 -15.22 -0.66
CA LEU A 22 -1.65 -14.50 -1.30
C LEU A 22 -1.91 -15.00 -2.72
N ILE A 23 -0.87 -15.22 -3.52
CA ILE A 23 -1.00 -15.77 -4.88
C ILE A 23 -1.63 -17.17 -4.86
N ARG A 24 -1.16 -18.05 -3.94
CA ARG A 24 -1.74 -19.38 -3.78
C ARG A 24 -3.21 -19.31 -3.38
N ASP A 25 -3.52 -18.55 -2.33
CA ASP A 25 -4.87 -18.48 -1.77
C ASP A 25 -5.83 -17.78 -2.76
N PHE A 26 -5.35 -16.81 -3.54
CA PHE A 26 -6.11 -16.20 -4.65
C PHE A 26 -6.46 -17.21 -5.76
N GLY A 27 -5.61 -18.19 -6.01
CA GLY A 27 -5.87 -19.30 -6.93
C GLY A 27 -6.84 -20.36 -6.36
N GLU A 28 -7.14 -20.33 -5.05
CA GLU A 28 -7.94 -21.35 -4.33
C GLU A 28 -9.08 -20.71 -3.50
N LEU A 29 -9.73 -19.67 -4.02
CA LEU A 29 -10.72 -18.86 -3.29
C LEU A 29 -11.86 -19.68 -2.65
N GLU A 30 -12.27 -20.78 -3.28
CA GLU A 30 -13.33 -21.67 -2.76
C GLU A 30 -12.99 -22.30 -1.40
N LYS A 31 -11.70 -22.33 -1.05
CA LYS A 31 -11.21 -22.91 0.22
C LYS A 31 -11.00 -21.86 1.32
N LEU A 32 -11.20 -20.58 1.03
CA LEU A 32 -10.95 -19.52 1.99
C LEU A 32 -12.02 -19.45 3.08
N GLN A 33 -11.57 -19.34 4.31
CA GLN A 33 -12.43 -18.96 5.43
C GLN A 33 -12.50 -17.44 5.51
N VAL A 34 -13.72 -16.92 5.49
CA VAL A 34 -14.03 -15.49 5.51
C VAL A 34 -14.75 -15.16 6.80
N SER A 35 -14.28 -14.14 7.49
CA SER A 35 -14.94 -13.55 8.65
C SER A 35 -15.33 -12.10 8.34
N LYS A 36 -16.37 -11.59 9.02
CA LYS A 36 -16.86 -10.24 8.84
C LYS A 36 -16.57 -9.43 10.08
N LYS A 37 -15.77 -8.38 9.98
CA LYS A 37 -15.46 -7.43 11.06
C LYS A 37 -16.59 -6.42 11.26
N GLY A 38 -17.28 -6.03 10.17
CA GLY A 38 -18.33 -5.03 10.17
C GLY A 38 -19.11 -4.99 8.85
N PRO A 39 -20.03 -4.03 8.66
CA PRO A 39 -20.73 -3.86 7.37
C PRO A 39 -19.73 -3.57 6.25
N ARG A 40 -19.58 -4.50 5.28
CA ARG A 40 -18.63 -4.43 4.16
C ARG A 40 -17.15 -4.44 4.57
N ASP A 41 -16.85 -4.92 5.77
CA ASP A 41 -15.50 -5.10 6.29
C ASP A 41 -15.26 -6.60 6.49
N PHE A 42 -14.40 -7.16 5.67
CA PHE A 42 -14.11 -8.59 5.61
C PHE A 42 -12.64 -8.84 5.92
N VAL A 43 -12.38 -9.93 6.59
CA VAL A 43 -11.04 -10.48 6.80
C VAL A 43 -11.04 -11.93 6.36
N THR A 44 -9.98 -12.35 5.74
CA THR A 44 -9.76 -13.74 5.37
C THR A 44 -8.62 -14.33 6.20
N ASN A 45 -8.53 -15.66 6.20
CA ASN A 45 -7.34 -16.33 6.75
C ASN A 45 -6.05 -15.90 6.02
N SER A 46 -6.17 -15.39 4.78
CA SER A 46 -5.03 -14.93 3.99
C SER A 46 -4.48 -13.62 4.51
N ASP A 47 -5.36 -12.65 4.91
CA ASP A 47 -4.96 -11.39 5.55
C ASP A 47 -4.13 -11.67 6.81
N VAL A 48 -4.69 -12.47 7.72
CA VAL A 48 -4.04 -12.81 9.00
C VAL A 48 -2.70 -13.53 8.80
N LYS A 49 -2.63 -14.48 7.85
CA LYS A 49 -1.39 -15.20 7.54
C LYS A 49 -0.34 -14.31 6.90
N ALA A 50 -0.75 -13.47 5.95
CA ALA A 50 0.13 -12.54 5.28
C ALA A 50 0.70 -11.53 6.28
N GLU A 51 -0.15 -10.93 7.11
CA GLU A 51 0.29 -10.01 8.17
C GLU A 51 1.29 -10.66 9.12
N LYS A 52 1.00 -11.88 9.59
CA LYS A 52 1.93 -12.62 10.46
C LYS A 52 3.31 -12.78 9.83
N ILE A 53 3.37 -13.17 8.55
CA ILE A 53 4.65 -13.33 7.83
C ILE A 53 5.37 -11.99 7.70
N ILE A 54 4.65 -10.92 7.35
CA ILE A 54 5.23 -9.57 7.24
C ILE A 54 5.83 -9.17 8.58
N ILE A 55 5.06 -9.26 9.66
CA ILE A 55 5.50 -8.91 11.02
C ILE A 55 6.73 -9.74 11.44
N GLU A 56 6.75 -11.04 11.20
CA GLU A 56 7.88 -11.90 11.53
C GLU A 56 9.16 -11.47 10.81
N GLU A 57 9.09 -11.14 9.51
CA GLU A 57 10.26 -10.68 8.75
C GLU A 57 10.74 -9.30 9.19
N LEU A 58 9.83 -8.38 9.46
CA LEU A 58 10.16 -7.04 9.96
C LEU A 58 10.81 -7.11 11.35
N LYS A 59 10.26 -7.91 12.27
CA LYS A 59 10.80 -8.11 13.62
C LYS A 59 12.16 -8.80 13.63
N LYS A 60 12.44 -9.72 12.72
CA LYS A 60 13.78 -10.33 12.59
C LYS A 60 14.87 -9.27 12.34
N ALA A 61 14.57 -8.27 11.54
CA ALA A 61 15.50 -7.21 11.18
C ALA A 61 15.52 -6.06 12.18
N ARG A 62 14.34 -5.73 12.75
CA ARG A 62 14.13 -4.58 13.66
C ARG A 62 13.26 -5.01 14.85
N PRO A 63 13.81 -5.78 15.80
CA PRO A 63 13.02 -6.41 16.87
C PRO A 63 12.42 -5.42 17.87
N ASN A 64 12.90 -4.20 17.91
CA ASN A 64 12.45 -3.19 18.86
C ASN A 64 11.42 -2.20 18.29
N TYR A 65 11.19 -2.21 16.97
CA TYR A 65 10.22 -1.29 16.35
C TYR A 65 8.79 -1.68 16.72
N SER A 66 7.95 -0.68 16.92
CA SER A 66 6.51 -0.86 17.12
C SER A 66 5.82 -1.25 15.82
N ILE A 67 4.62 -1.82 15.91
CA ILE A 67 3.82 -2.23 14.76
C ILE A 67 2.43 -1.63 14.87
N ILE A 68 1.93 -1.11 13.77
CA ILE A 68 0.57 -0.65 13.57
C ILE A 68 0.05 -1.42 12.36
N SER A 69 -0.92 -2.30 12.54
CA SER A 69 -1.43 -3.12 11.45
C SER A 69 -2.95 -3.20 11.45
N GLU A 70 -3.52 -3.51 10.29
CA GLU A 70 -4.97 -3.56 10.12
C GLU A 70 -5.60 -4.68 10.93
N GLU A 71 -4.97 -5.87 10.95
CA GLU A 71 -5.56 -7.07 11.56
C GLU A 71 -5.30 -7.18 13.06
N ASN A 72 -4.08 -6.88 13.50
CA ASN A 72 -3.67 -6.99 14.90
C ASN A 72 -3.69 -5.67 15.67
N GLY A 73 -3.91 -4.54 14.99
CA GLY A 73 -3.92 -3.21 15.64
C GLY A 73 -2.53 -2.72 16.03
N VAL A 74 -2.39 -2.14 17.22
CA VAL A 74 -1.15 -1.50 17.67
C VAL A 74 -0.42 -2.39 18.65
N GLU A 75 0.83 -2.73 18.31
CA GLU A 75 1.78 -3.41 19.20
C GLU A 75 2.94 -2.45 19.50
N ASN A 76 2.97 -1.91 20.72
CA ASN A 76 4.08 -1.06 21.17
C ASN A 76 5.28 -1.90 21.57
N ASN A 77 6.49 -1.42 21.24
CA ASN A 77 7.73 -2.07 21.57
C ASN A 77 8.72 -1.07 22.22
N LYS A 78 9.97 -1.50 22.45
CA LYS A 78 10.99 -0.71 23.16
C LYS A 78 11.37 0.60 22.45
N ASP A 79 11.38 0.56 21.13
CA ASP A 79 11.59 1.75 20.29
C ASP A 79 10.25 2.43 20.07
N THR A 80 10.04 3.56 20.70
CA THR A 80 8.81 4.36 20.59
C THR A 80 8.85 5.34 19.42
N SER A 81 10.03 5.56 18.83
CA SER A 81 10.21 6.48 17.70
C SER A 81 9.93 5.84 16.36
N ASN A 82 10.15 4.51 16.24
CA ASN A 82 10.00 3.83 14.96
C ASN A 82 8.82 2.84 14.98
N SER A 83 7.99 2.90 13.94
CA SER A 83 6.83 2.02 13.79
C SER A 83 6.67 1.55 12.35
N TRP A 84 6.47 0.27 12.16
CA TRP A 84 5.97 -0.28 10.91
C TRP A 84 4.46 -0.10 10.84
N ILE A 85 3.96 0.36 9.69
CA ILE A 85 2.53 0.47 9.40
C ILE A 85 2.24 -0.51 8.28
N ILE A 86 1.26 -1.40 8.47
CA ILE A 86 1.06 -2.57 7.62
C ILE A 86 -0.42 -2.72 7.27
N ASP A 87 -0.70 -2.87 5.98
CA ASP A 87 -1.93 -3.44 5.45
C ASP A 87 -1.56 -4.69 4.64
N PRO A 88 -1.96 -5.87 5.08
CA PRO A 88 -1.59 -7.12 4.42
C PRO A 88 -2.31 -7.32 3.08
N ILE A 89 -3.55 -6.82 2.92
CA ILE A 89 -4.33 -6.88 1.68
C ILE A 89 -5.24 -5.65 1.56
N ASP A 90 -4.73 -4.54 1.06
CA ASP A 90 -5.63 -3.49 0.58
C ASP A 90 -6.40 -3.97 -0.64
N GLY A 91 -7.72 -3.91 -0.58
CA GLY A 91 -8.60 -4.47 -1.59
C GLY A 91 -9.10 -5.88 -1.27
N THR A 92 -9.33 -6.22 0.00
CA THR A 92 -9.84 -7.53 0.47
C THR A 92 -11.12 -7.97 -0.26
N ILE A 93 -12.01 -7.03 -0.60
CA ILE A 93 -13.23 -7.35 -1.39
C ILE A 93 -12.85 -7.84 -2.79
N ASN A 94 -11.89 -7.19 -3.46
CA ASN A 94 -11.39 -7.62 -4.75
C ASN A 94 -10.77 -9.02 -4.65
N PHE A 95 -9.94 -9.23 -3.65
CA PHE A 95 -9.33 -10.53 -3.38
C PHE A 95 -10.39 -11.62 -3.25
N LEU A 96 -11.42 -11.42 -2.43
CA LEU A 96 -12.51 -12.37 -2.20
C LEU A 96 -13.32 -12.70 -3.47
N HIS A 97 -13.43 -11.75 -4.38
CA HIS A 97 -14.19 -11.91 -5.64
C HIS A 97 -13.31 -12.33 -6.82
N GLY A 98 -12.04 -12.68 -6.61
CA GLY A 98 -11.15 -13.09 -7.70
C GLY A 98 -10.78 -11.95 -8.66
N ILE A 99 -10.90 -10.70 -8.20
CA ILE A 99 -10.51 -9.53 -8.98
C ILE A 99 -9.03 -9.26 -8.72
N PRO A 100 -8.12 -9.37 -9.73
CA PRO A 100 -6.69 -9.25 -9.55
C PRO A 100 -6.25 -7.79 -9.40
N HIS A 101 -6.77 -7.09 -8.37
CA HIS A 101 -6.49 -5.70 -8.07
C HIS A 101 -6.51 -5.49 -6.56
N PHE A 102 -5.45 -5.87 -5.90
CA PHE A 102 -5.19 -5.74 -4.46
C PHE A 102 -3.68 -5.65 -4.22
N ALA A 103 -3.27 -5.17 -3.06
CA ALA A 103 -1.86 -4.96 -2.76
C ALA A 103 -1.52 -5.19 -1.30
N ILE A 104 -0.23 -5.51 -1.05
CA ILE A 104 0.41 -5.40 0.25
C ILE A 104 0.94 -3.97 0.37
N SER A 105 0.69 -3.33 1.51
CA SER A 105 1.15 -1.99 1.84
C SER A 105 1.98 -2.02 3.12
N ILE A 106 3.22 -1.51 3.07
CA ILE A 106 4.10 -1.38 4.24
C ILE A 106 4.72 0.00 4.26
N ALA A 107 4.69 0.68 5.41
CA ALA A 107 5.40 1.93 5.63
C ALA A 107 6.27 1.87 6.88
N LEU A 108 7.30 2.70 6.91
CA LEU A 108 8.10 2.96 8.10
C LEU A 108 7.88 4.41 8.53
N LYS A 109 7.32 4.57 9.73
CA LYS A 109 7.25 5.84 10.43
C LYS A 109 8.44 5.95 11.37
N SER A 110 9.13 7.10 11.37
CA SER A 110 10.17 7.47 12.32
C SER A 110 9.79 8.80 12.96
N ASP A 111 9.65 8.82 14.29
CA ASP A 111 9.02 9.90 15.03
C ASP A 111 7.61 10.20 14.47
N ASP A 112 7.35 11.40 13.97
CA ASP A 112 6.06 11.76 13.39
C ASP A 112 6.04 11.76 11.86
N GLU A 113 7.07 11.21 11.22
CA GLU A 113 7.24 11.26 9.77
C GLU A 113 7.32 9.87 9.15
N ILE A 114 6.62 9.66 8.04
CA ILE A 114 6.83 8.48 7.21
C ILE A 114 8.15 8.69 6.45
N ILE A 115 9.07 7.76 6.53
CA ILE A 115 10.39 7.87 5.89
C ILE A 115 10.60 6.88 4.76
N CYS A 116 9.76 5.85 4.68
CA CYS A 116 9.82 4.83 3.64
C CYS A 116 8.43 4.23 3.43
N GLY A 117 8.06 3.95 2.20
CA GLY A 117 6.80 3.30 1.83
C GLY A 117 6.98 2.32 0.68
N LEU A 118 6.23 1.23 0.71
CA LEU A 118 6.22 0.19 -0.32
C LEU A 118 4.80 -0.34 -0.52
N ILE A 119 4.41 -0.46 -1.78
CA ILE A 119 3.16 -1.09 -2.24
C ILE A 119 3.54 -2.18 -3.24
N PHE A 120 3.00 -3.37 -3.06
CA PHE A 120 3.26 -4.49 -3.94
C PHE A 120 1.97 -5.16 -4.40
N ASP A 121 1.68 -5.12 -5.71
CA ASP A 121 0.64 -5.93 -6.35
C ASP A 121 1.24 -7.30 -6.69
N PRO A 122 0.86 -8.36 -5.97
CA PRO A 122 1.49 -9.67 -6.14
C PRO A 122 1.06 -10.40 -7.42
N ILE A 123 -0.07 -10.01 -8.00
CA ILE A 123 -0.60 -10.67 -9.20
C ILE A 123 0.06 -10.10 -10.47
N LYS A 124 0.30 -8.79 -10.49
CA LYS A 124 0.94 -8.13 -11.64
C LYS A 124 2.46 -8.05 -11.50
N ASP A 125 3.02 -8.45 -10.34
CA ASP A 125 4.43 -8.28 -10.00
C ASP A 125 4.86 -6.80 -10.13
N GLU A 126 4.01 -5.90 -9.65
CA GLU A 126 4.20 -4.47 -9.68
C GLU A 126 4.59 -3.95 -8.30
N MET A 127 5.78 -3.39 -8.16
CA MET A 127 6.29 -2.85 -6.92
C MET A 127 6.49 -1.34 -7.02
N PHE A 128 5.80 -0.60 -6.18
CA PHE A 128 5.97 0.85 -6.02
C PHE A 128 6.61 1.12 -4.67
N TYR A 129 7.66 1.93 -4.64
CA TYR A 129 8.32 2.29 -3.39
C TYR A 129 8.91 3.69 -3.44
N ALA A 130 9.04 4.27 -2.26
CA ALA A 130 9.71 5.55 -2.09
C ALA A 130 10.43 5.62 -0.73
N GLU A 131 11.47 6.43 -0.70
CA GLU A 131 12.20 6.78 0.51
C GLU A 131 12.39 8.30 0.56
N LYS A 132 12.35 8.84 1.77
CA LYS A 132 12.59 10.26 2.00
C LYS A 132 13.90 10.71 1.34
N ASN A 133 13.82 11.79 0.56
CA ASN A 133 14.94 12.37 -0.20
C ASN A 133 15.54 11.48 -1.31
N ASN A 134 14.94 10.33 -1.62
CA ASN A 134 15.43 9.44 -2.69
C ASN A 134 14.48 9.40 -3.90
N GLY A 135 13.23 9.85 -3.73
CA GLY A 135 12.19 9.85 -4.75
C GLY A 135 11.41 8.54 -4.81
N ALA A 136 10.50 8.46 -5.78
CA ALA A 136 9.57 7.34 -5.96
C ALA A 136 9.92 6.50 -7.19
N PHE A 137 9.69 5.19 -7.09
CA PHE A 137 10.08 4.20 -8.08
C PHE A 137 8.97 3.18 -8.32
N PHE A 138 8.89 2.70 -9.55
CA PHE A 138 8.10 1.55 -9.99
C PHE A 138 9.04 0.53 -10.63
N ASN A 139 9.12 -0.68 -10.08
CA ASN A 139 10.01 -1.74 -10.58
C ASN A 139 11.42 -1.20 -10.92
N ASN A 140 12.02 -0.47 -9.97
CA ASN A 140 13.36 0.17 -10.09
C ASN A 140 13.45 1.35 -11.10
N GLN A 141 12.36 1.75 -11.73
CA GLN A 141 12.33 2.93 -12.61
C GLN A 141 11.74 4.13 -11.86
N ARG A 142 12.40 5.28 -11.94
CA ARG A 142 11.89 6.49 -11.31
C ARG A 142 10.58 6.93 -11.94
N ILE A 143 9.57 7.21 -11.12
CA ILE A 143 8.24 7.61 -11.57
C ILE A 143 8.01 9.11 -11.42
N ARG A 144 7.01 9.61 -12.13
CA ARG A 144 6.51 10.98 -12.08
C ARG A 144 5.00 10.97 -12.19
N VAL A 145 4.35 11.92 -11.54
CA VAL A 145 2.92 12.19 -11.72
C VAL A 145 2.60 12.67 -13.12
N SER A 146 1.34 12.59 -13.51
CA SER A 146 0.82 13.15 -14.75
C SER A 146 1.08 14.66 -14.82
N LYS A 147 1.30 15.18 -16.05
CA LYS A 147 1.44 16.60 -16.33
C LYS A 147 0.17 17.25 -16.89
N LYS A 148 -0.93 16.51 -16.95
CA LYS A 148 -2.21 17.04 -17.43
C LYS A 148 -2.71 18.14 -16.50
N ASN A 149 -3.23 19.21 -17.08
CA ASN A 149 -3.78 20.37 -16.39
C ASN A 149 -5.22 20.70 -16.83
N ASN A 150 -5.77 19.95 -17.77
CA ASN A 150 -7.14 20.05 -18.21
C ASN A 150 -7.96 18.90 -17.61
N LEU A 151 -9.00 19.21 -16.85
CA LEU A 151 -9.84 18.24 -16.15
C LEU A 151 -10.55 17.26 -17.11
N ASP A 152 -10.93 17.72 -18.30
CA ASP A 152 -11.60 16.91 -19.31
C ASP A 152 -10.73 15.77 -19.88
N GLU A 153 -9.42 15.89 -19.74
CA GLU A 153 -8.44 14.89 -20.18
C GLU A 153 -8.00 13.98 -19.04
N CYS A 154 -8.42 14.27 -17.81
CA CYS A 154 -7.98 13.57 -16.62
C CYS A 154 -8.84 12.32 -16.35
N LEU A 155 -8.19 11.28 -15.84
CA LEU A 155 -8.82 10.09 -15.31
C LEU A 155 -8.48 9.94 -13.82
N PHE A 156 -9.51 9.95 -12.99
CA PHE A 156 -9.36 9.81 -11.54
C PHE A 156 -9.68 8.39 -11.06
N ALA A 157 -9.10 8.01 -9.94
CA ALA A 157 -9.66 6.94 -9.12
C ALA A 157 -10.45 7.55 -7.97
N VAL A 158 -11.54 6.90 -7.58
CA VAL A 158 -12.36 7.33 -6.45
C VAL A 158 -12.77 6.12 -5.61
N GLY A 159 -12.64 6.27 -4.30
CA GLY A 159 -13.24 5.35 -3.36
C GLY A 159 -14.64 5.81 -2.95
N LYS A 160 -14.95 5.71 -1.66
CA LYS A 160 -16.23 6.17 -1.11
C LYS A 160 -16.26 7.70 -1.03
N LEU A 161 -17.18 8.34 -1.72
CA LEU A 161 -17.44 9.77 -1.68
C LEU A 161 -18.87 10.05 -1.21
N LYS A 162 -19.10 11.27 -0.68
CA LYS A 162 -20.45 11.73 -0.30
C LYS A 162 -21.32 12.01 -1.53
N ASN A 163 -20.73 12.60 -2.58
CA ASN A 163 -21.39 12.96 -3.82
C ASN A 163 -20.65 12.35 -5.00
N GLU A 164 -21.36 12.05 -6.09
CA GLU A 164 -20.76 11.61 -7.34
C GLU A 164 -19.97 12.74 -8.00
N PRO A 165 -18.72 12.48 -8.43
CA PRO A 165 -17.92 13.47 -9.12
C PRO A 165 -18.47 13.77 -10.52
N SER A 166 -18.21 14.99 -11.02
CA SER A 166 -18.54 15.40 -12.40
C SER A 166 -17.44 15.10 -13.43
N PHE A 167 -16.30 14.54 -12.99
CA PHE A 167 -15.18 14.18 -13.85
C PHE A 167 -15.13 12.68 -14.17
N THR A 168 -14.32 12.28 -15.15
CA THR A 168 -14.13 10.86 -15.49
C THR A 168 -13.37 10.12 -14.42
N TYR A 169 -13.92 9.00 -13.94
CA TYR A 169 -13.29 8.25 -12.84
C TYR A 169 -13.48 6.73 -12.95
N ARG A 170 -12.73 6.01 -12.11
CA ARG A 170 -12.84 4.57 -11.83
C ARG A 170 -12.98 4.34 -10.34
N ARG A 171 -13.69 3.26 -9.97
CA ARG A 171 -13.74 2.70 -8.61
C ARG A 171 -13.11 1.33 -8.67
N SER A 172 -11.84 1.25 -8.39
CA SER A 172 -11.05 0.02 -8.48
C SER A 172 -11.16 -0.85 -7.24
N GLY A 173 -11.37 -0.24 -6.06
CA GLY A 173 -11.53 -0.94 -4.79
C GLY A 173 -10.23 -1.29 -4.07
N CYS A 174 -9.11 -0.66 -4.43
CA CYS A 174 -7.80 -0.77 -3.76
C CYS A 174 -7.17 0.63 -3.70
N ALA A 175 -7.18 1.25 -2.54
CA ALA A 175 -6.72 2.62 -2.35
C ALA A 175 -5.21 2.76 -2.59
N ALA A 176 -4.43 1.80 -2.10
CA ALA A 176 -2.98 1.78 -2.27
C ALA A 176 -2.58 1.76 -3.74
N LEU A 177 -3.17 0.87 -4.55
CA LEU A 177 -2.88 0.82 -6.00
C LEU A 177 -3.38 2.06 -6.72
N ASP A 178 -4.55 2.58 -6.38
CA ASP A 178 -5.09 3.79 -7.01
C ASP A 178 -4.14 4.97 -6.83
N ILE A 179 -3.62 5.18 -5.63
CA ILE A 179 -2.69 6.27 -5.36
C ILE A 179 -1.29 5.98 -5.95
N ALA A 180 -0.83 4.72 -5.96
CA ALA A 180 0.39 4.33 -6.65
C ALA A 180 0.30 4.61 -8.16
N TYR A 181 -0.87 4.41 -8.76
CA TYR A 181 -1.12 4.74 -10.16
C TYR A 181 -1.14 6.26 -10.41
N VAL A 182 -1.61 7.07 -9.45
CA VAL A 182 -1.45 8.53 -9.52
C VAL A 182 0.04 8.89 -9.46
N ALA A 183 0.79 8.33 -8.52
CA ALA A 183 2.23 8.61 -8.39
C ALA A 183 3.04 8.23 -9.64
N SER A 184 2.59 7.23 -10.40
CA SER A 184 3.22 6.78 -11.65
C SER A 184 2.67 7.45 -12.91
N GLY A 185 1.69 8.37 -12.79
CA GLY A 185 1.07 9.07 -13.91
C GLY A 185 0.11 8.22 -14.74
N ARG A 186 -0.28 7.02 -14.26
CA ARG A 186 -1.31 6.18 -14.89
C ARG A 186 -2.72 6.74 -14.64
N LEU A 187 -2.91 7.39 -13.50
CA LEU A 187 -4.08 8.17 -13.11
C LEU A 187 -3.67 9.60 -12.81
N ASP A 188 -4.61 10.52 -12.87
CA ASP A 188 -4.35 11.94 -12.72
C ASP A 188 -4.70 12.45 -11.31
N GLY A 189 -5.47 11.69 -10.54
CA GLY A 189 -5.81 12.00 -9.16
C GLY A 189 -6.60 10.91 -8.47
N TYR A 190 -6.70 11.04 -7.14
CA TYR A 190 -7.46 10.13 -6.27
C TYR A 190 -8.29 10.90 -5.27
N ALA A 191 -9.50 10.41 -4.97
CA ALA A 191 -10.37 10.98 -3.95
C ALA A 191 -11.15 9.90 -3.19
N GLN A 192 -11.06 9.92 -1.87
CA GLN A 192 -11.81 9.04 -0.97
C GLN A 192 -12.04 9.72 0.38
N SER A 193 -13.16 9.44 1.02
CA SER A 193 -13.45 9.85 2.40
C SER A 193 -13.19 8.69 3.36
N ASN A 194 -12.71 9.01 4.58
CA ASN A 194 -12.51 8.05 5.68
C ASN A 194 -11.50 6.94 5.33
N LEU A 195 -10.25 7.33 5.04
CA LEU A 195 -9.11 6.43 4.94
C LEU A 195 -8.50 6.19 6.34
N ASN A 196 -8.04 4.97 6.57
CA ASN A 196 -7.24 4.64 7.74
C ASN A 196 -5.76 5.00 7.50
N LEU A 197 -4.97 4.98 8.58
CA LEU A 197 -3.55 5.29 8.48
C LEU A 197 -2.79 4.30 7.57
N TRP A 198 -3.09 3.00 7.66
CA TRP A 198 -2.44 1.96 6.86
C TRP A 198 -2.78 2.02 5.37
N ASP A 199 -3.96 2.57 5.01
CA ASP A 199 -4.35 2.78 3.61
C ASP A 199 -3.47 3.83 2.92
N ILE A 200 -2.92 4.80 3.66
CA ILE A 200 -2.24 5.97 3.10
C ILE A 200 -0.77 6.14 3.51
N ALA A 201 -0.32 5.49 4.58
CA ALA A 201 1.02 5.75 5.12
C ALA A 201 2.13 5.48 4.10
N CYS A 202 2.05 4.38 3.34
CA CYS A 202 3.04 4.04 2.31
C CYS A 202 3.06 5.03 1.13
N LEU A 203 2.04 5.87 1.01
CA LEU A 203 1.77 6.72 -0.14
C LEU A 203 2.28 8.15 0.02
N LEU A 204 2.56 8.59 1.24
CA LEU A 204 2.97 9.97 1.51
C LEU A 204 4.30 10.36 0.84
N TYR A 205 5.14 9.36 0.50
CA TYR A 205 6.40 9.58 -0.24
C TYR A 205 6.45 8.95 -1.62
N THR A 206 5.47 8.12 -2.00
CA THR A 206 5.39 7.57 -3.36
C THR A 206 4.87 8.61 -4.35
N SER A 207 4.22 9.66 -3.87
CA SER A 207 3.79 10.79 -4.69
C SER A 207 4.89 11.88 -4.67
N PRO A 208 5.58 12.17 -5.79
CA PRO A 208 6.54 13.25 -5.82
C PRO A 208 5.82 14.58 -5.51
N SER A 209 6.31 15.31 -4.50
CA SER A 209 5.79 16.63 -4.18
C SER A 209 6.05 17.58 -5.33
N PRO A 210 5.16 18.54 -5.63
CA PRO A 210 5.45 19.62 -6.59
C PRO A 210 6.70 20.45 -6.25
N ARG A 211 7.25 20.31 -5.02
CA ARG A 211 8.49 20.96 -4.59
C ARG A 211 9.75 20.23 -5.07
N ASP A 212 9.64 18.95 -5.48
CA ASP A 212 10.80 18.16 -5.93
C ASP A 212 11.26 18.52 -7.35
N ASP A 213 10.46 19.29 -8.09
CA ASP A 213 10.78 19.74 -9.45
C ASP A 213 11.55 21.11 -9.49
N GLN A 214 11.96 21.64 -8.32
CA GLN A 214 12.64 22.95 -8.21
C GLN A 214 14.17 22.83 -7.98
N THR A 215 14.78 21.68 -8.23
CA THR A 215 16.24 21.50 -8.17
C THR A 215 16.83 21.13 -9.53
#